data_43cd05f20bd97663454726baf7ab9626
#
_entry.id   43cd05f20bd97663454726baf7ab9626
#
_cell.length_a   1.000
_cell.length_b   1.000
_cell.length_c   1.000
_cell.angle_alpha   90.00
_cell.angle_beta   90.00
_cell.angle_gamma   90.00
#
_symmetry.space_group_name_H-M   'P 1'
#
loop_
_entity.id
_entity.type
_entity.pdbx_description
1 polymer ?
#
loop_
_entity_poly.entity_id
_entity_poly.type
_entity_poly.pdbx_seq_one_letter_code
_entity_poly.pdbx_strand_id
1 'polypeptide(L)'
;MSELSRRRFLYLSGGAAATAAGVGVWAALLRGESEKGILVPPSTTLGGTSSTTSTTTTAATTTSVPTPPQNPVVVIVQMDGGNDGLNTLVPLDGIYHDARPTLALSDSDLISLTGINDFGLHPALAPLSEFWDKEMLKIVAGSGIPEQGRSHFAATDAWHSARTDKEETGWIGRWLDATEGSTPNPLRGIALGGGASILTGKSSISTVIKSPSNFRLATPPGTDSESIVLAFLNTASPLASEPALAAAQSAIPNSLDAIGVINSAKSEANPDPYAEESFTSLLETAAGLINMNLDTRVIVISVPGFDTHANQLGRHQDLLTDFMTGVSNFWNRIESDGHADRVLLMSTSEFGRRVEENGSSGTDHGAASVQFLIGPGKGLYGNFDLRNLVKGDLPITLDTRSAYATALDWLGGPTDEILGDSYSRLF
;
A
#
# COMPACT_ATOMS: atom_id res chain seq x y z
N MET A 1 31.99 -25.72 21.82
CA MET A 1 30.94 -25.29 20.87
C MET A 1 30.94 -23.78 20.85
N SER A 2 31.49 -23.18 19.80
CA SER A 2 31.69 -21.74 19.67
C SER A 2 30.35 -21.04 19.43
N GLU A 3 30.13 -19.94 20.14
CA GLU A 3 28.98 -19.06 19.94
C GLU A 3 28.88 -18.58 18.49
N LEU A 4 27.96 -19.16 17.75
CA LEU A 4 27.47 -18.57 16.51
C LEU A 4 26.73 -17.30 16.90
N SER A 5 27.24 -16.14 16.54
CA SER A 5 26.64 -14.87 16.91
C SER A 5 25.21 -14.81 16.34
N ARG A 6 24.27 -14.30 17.16
CA ARG A 6 22.86 -14.09 16.79
C ARG A 6 22.66 -13.37 15.45
N ARG A 7 23.62 -12.53 15.06
CA ARG A 7 23.65 -11.86 13.74
C ARG A 7 23.84 -12.83 12.57
N ARG A 8 24.68 -13.86 12.68
CA ARG A 8 24.87 -14.85 11.60
C ARG A 8 23.66 -15.78 11.45
N PHE A 9 22.96 -16.08 12.54
CA PHE A 9 21.72 -16.85 12.48
C PHE A 9 20.61 -16.10 11.72
N LEU A 10 20.46 -14.78 11.94
CA LEU A 10 19.52 -13.94 11.22
C LEU A 10 19.85 -13.79 9.73
N TYR A 11 21.12 -13.83 9.34
CA TYR A 11 21.54 -13.81 7.93
C TYR A 11 21.28 -15.14 7.19
N LEU A 12 21.32 -16.27 7.90
CA LEU A 12 21.08 -17.60 7.32
C LEU A 12 19.59 -17.94 7.22
N SER A 13 18.73 -17.30 8.04
CA SER A 13 17.27 -17.49 7.99
C SER A 13 16.53 -16.46 7.11
N GLY A 14 17.23 -15.45 6.61
CA GLY A 14 16.65 -14.36 5.81
C GLY A 14 16.31 -14.72 4.36
N GLY A 15 16.52 -15.97 3.94
CA GLY A 15 16.28 -16.43 2.57
C GLY A 15 15.10 -17.38 2.38
N ALA A 16 14.43 -17.81 3.44
CA ALA A 16 13.31 -18.73 3.30
C ALA A 16 12.17 -18.38 4.26
N ALA A 17 11.01 -18.17 3.70
CA ALA A 17 9.69 -18.08 4.34
C ALA A 17 9.46 -16.85 5.24
N ALA A 18 9.13 -15.73 4.64
CA ALA A 18 8.32 -14.72 5.30
C ALA A 18 6.86 -14.89 4.86
N THR A 19 6.13 -15.81 5.45
CA THR A 19 4.68 -15.68 5.54
C THR A 19 4.38 -14.90 6.82
N ALA A 20 3.43 -13.96 6.78
CA ALA A 20 3.12 -13.07 7.92
C ALA A 20 2.75 -13.85 9.20
N ALA A 21 2.19 -15.05 9.08
CA ALA A 21 1.97 -15.96 10.20
C ALA A 21 3.28 -16.40 10.90
N GLY A 22 4.39 -16.54 10.15
CA GLY A 22 5.70 -16.90 10.71
C GLY A 22 6.30 -15.82 11.59
N VAL A 23 6.13 -14.56 11.27
CA VAL A 23 6.73 -13.45 12.03
C VAL A 23 6.06 -13.27 13.40
N GLY A 24 4.74 -13.40 13.48
CA GLY A 24 4.00 -13.32 14.76
C GLY A 24 4.37 -14.46 15.73
N VAL A 25 4.42 -15.68 15.24
CA VAL A 25 4.78 -16.87 16.03
C VAL A 25 6.22 -16.84 16.50
N TRP A 26 7.17 -16.39 15.66
CA TRP A 26 8.57 -16.25 16.05
C TRP A 26 8.80 -15.14 17.06
N ALA A 27 8.08 -14.03 16.95
CA ALA A 27 8.15 -12.94 17.93
C ALA A 27 7.65 -13.37 19.32
N ALA A 28 6.62 -14.21 19.39
CA ALA A 28 6.08 -14.77 20.63
C ALA A 28 7.04 -15.78 21.27
N LEU A 29 7.65 -16.66 20.47
CA LEU A 29 8.65 -17.64 20.95
C LEU A 29 9.94 -16.98 21.47
N LEU A 30 10.34 -15.84 20.92
CA LEU A 30 11.52 -15.11 21.36
C LEU A 30 11.30 -14.28 22.64
N ARG A 31 10.05 -13.99 23.02
CA ARG A 31 9.74 -13.20 24.23
C ARG A 31 9.59 -14.03 25.51
N GLY A 32 9.50 -15.34 25.44
CA GLY A 32 9.49 -16.20 26.63
C GLY A 32 8.34 -15.94 27.61
N GLU A 33 7.19 -15.44 27.13
CA GLU A 33 6.02 -15.19 27.97
C GLU A 33 5.18 -16.45 28.09
N SER A 34 5.20 -17.07 29.27
CA SER A 34 4.31 -18.17 29.65
C SER A 34 2.97 -17.62 30.16
N GLU A 35 1.94 -18.18 29.65
CA GLU A 35 0.54 -18.24 30.10
C GLU A 35 0.08 -17.37 31.27
N LYS A 36 -0.84 -16.46 31.01
CA LYS A 36 -1.93 -16.13 31.96
C LYS A 36 -3.26 -16.16 31.24
N GLY A 37 -4.15 -17.02 31.77
CA GLY A 37 -5.44 -17.32 31.22
C GLY A 37 -6.38 -16.12 31.07
N ILE A 38 -7.09 -16.09 29.96
CA ILE A 38 -8.13 -15.12 29.67
C ILE A 38 -9.44 -15.59 30.27
N LEU A 39 -9.96 -14.82 31.24
CA LEU A 39 -11.31 -14.94 31.77
C LEU A 39 -12.26 -14.14 30.86
N VAL A 40 -13.25 -14.81 30.31
CA VAL A 40 -14.33 -14.21 29.53
C VAL A 40 -15.41 -13.72 30.52
N PRO A 41 -15.85 -12.46 30.50
CA PRO A 41 -17.04 -12.02 31.24
C PRO A 41 -18.32 -12.25 30.42
N PRO A 42 -19.47 -12.51 31.08
CA PRO A 42 -20.73 -12.83 30.43
C PRO A 42 -21.45 -11.58 29.89
N SER A 43 -22.13 -11.76 28.76
CA SER A 43 -23.00 -10.78 28.11
C SER A 43 -24.22 -10.39 28.97
N THR A 44 -24.44 -9.10 29.13
CA THR A 44 -25.69 -8.54 29.65
C THR A 44 -26.45 -7.79 28.57
N THR A 45 -27.61 -8.30 28.24
CA THR A 45 -28.63 -7.66 27.39
C THR A 45 -29.32 -6.55 28.18
N LEU A 46 -29.40 -5.35 27.63
CA LEU A 46 -30.34 -4.32 28.11
C LEU A 46 -31.12 -3.73 26.93
N GLY A 47 -32.43 -3.74 27.11
CA GLY A 47 -33.40 -3.36 26.11
C GLY A 47 -33.55 -1.86 25.91
N GLY A 48 -34.06 -1.54 24.72
CA GLY A 48 -34.18 -0.18 24.21
C GLY A 48 -35.43 0.56 24.65
N THR A 49 -35.39 1.87 24.43
CA THR A 49 -36.58 2.72 24.35
C THR A 49 -36.45 3.62 23.14
N SER A 50 -37.46 3.53 22.26
CA SER A 50 -37.66 4.44 21.11
C SER A 50 -38.00 5.84 21.58
N SER A 51 -37.35 6.86 20.98
CA SER A 51 -37.88 8.22 20.91
C SER A 51 -37.83 8.70 19.49
N THR A 52 -39.00 8.97 18.94
CA THR A 52 -39.22 9.57 17.62
C THR A 52 -38.97 11.05 17.69
N THR A 53 -38.01 11.56 16.95
CA THR A 53 -37.84 13.00 16.67
C THR A 53 -37.93 13.20 15.17
N SER A 54 -38.96 13.94 14.75
CA SER A 54 -39.15 14.35 13.34
C SER A 54 -38.11 15.39 12.96
N THR A 55 -37.29 15.09 11.96
CA THR A 55 -36.34 16.04 11.38
C THR A 55 -36.68 16.24 9.91
N THR A 56 -36.82 17.49 9.54
CA THR A 56 -37.12 17.99 8.19
C THR A 56 -36.01 17.55 7.21
N THR A 57 -36.39 16.80 6.20
CA THR A 57 -35.50 16.27 5.18
C THR A 57 -35.15 17.35 4.16
N THR A 58 -33.93 17.85 4.24
CA THR A 58 -33.28 18.52 3.09
C THR A 58 -32.75 17.41 2.19
N ALA A 59 -33.21 17.35 0.94
CA ALA A 59 -32.79 16.35 -0.02
C ALA A 59 -31.27 16.46 -0.29
N ALA A 60 -30.48 15.60 0.33
CA ALA A 60 -29.11 15.36 -0.07
C ALA A 60 -29.17 14.53 -1.36
N THR A 61 -28.50 14.99 -2.41
CA THR A 61 -28.27 14.23 -3.62
C THR A 61 -27.44 13.01 -3.23
N THR A 62 -28.06 11.87 -3.08
CA THR A 62 -27.38 10.58 -2.86
C THR A 62 -26.64 10.22 -4.13
N THR A 63 -25.33 10.52 -4.21
CA THR A 63 -24.44 9.83 -5.14
C THR A 63 -24.45 8.36 -4.72
N SER A 64 -25.06 7.51 -5.53
CA SER A 64 -25.06 6.06 -5.33
C SER A 64 -23.63 5.57 -5.40
N VAL A 65 -23.14 4.91 -4.33
CA VAL A 65 -21.86 4.19 -4.37
C VAL A 65 -21.93 3.20 -5.53
N PRO A 66 -20.96 3.23 -6.48
CA PRO A 66 -20.96 2.29 -7.58
C PRO A 66 -20.93 0.85 -7.09
N THR A 67 -21.68 -0.04 -7.73
CA THR A 67 -21.60 -1.48 -7.42
C THR A 67 -20.18 -1.95 -7.73
N PRO A 68 -19.49 -2.65 -6.80
CA PRO A 68 -18.16 -3.19 -7.05
C PRO A 68 -18.14 -4.06 -8.31
N PRO A 69 -17.08 -3.98 -9.12
CA PRO A 69 -16.93 -4.86 -10.27
C PRO A 69 -16.80 -6.32 -9.83
N GLN A 70 -16.95 -7.25 -10.77
CA GLN A 70 -16.71 -8.64 -10.50
C GLN A 70 -15.19 -8.87 -10.29
N ASN A 71 -14.81 -9.50 -9.18
CA ASN A 71 -13.40 -9.76 -8.81
C ASN A 71 -12.53 -8.49 -8.81
N PRO A 72 -12.89 -7.45 -8.04
CA PRO A 72 -12.15 -6.20 -7.99
C PRO A 72 -10.73 -6.41 -7.44
N VAL A 73 -9.79 -5.61 -7.93
CA VAL A 73 -8.41 -5.58 -7.47
C VAL A 73 -8.02 -4.16 -7.13
N VAL A 74 -7.31 -3.98 -6.01
CA VAL A 74 -6.64 -2.73 -5.64
C VAL A 74 -5.13 -2.95 -5.68
N VAL A 75 -4.43 -2.08 -6.43
CA VAL A 75 -2.97 -2.00 -6.43
C VAL A 75 -2.56 -0.74 -5.67
N ILE A 76 -1.84 -0.89 -4.57
CA ILE A 76 -1.38 0.22 -3.73
C ILE A 76 0.10 0.44 -4.00
N VAL A 77 0.46 1.61 -4.50
CA VAL A 77 1.84 2.03 -4.71
C VAL A 77 2.24 2.98 -3.59
N GLN A 78 3.08 2.51 -2.70
CA GLN A 78 3.61 3.29 -1.59
C GLN A 78 4.92 3.97 -2.00
N MET A 79 4.90 5.30 -2.06
CA MET A 79 6.05 6.16 -2.32
C MET A 79 6.78 6.43 -1.00
N ASP A 80 7.71 5.54 -0.63
CA ASP A 80 8.39 5.58 0.66
C ASP A 80 9.37 6.75 0.77
N GLY A 81 9.18 7.55 1.80
CA GLY A 81 10.04 8.69 2.12
C GLY A 81 9.32 10.03 2.17
N GLY A 82 8.05 10.10 1.85
CA GLY A 82 7.28 11.34 1.83
C GLY A 82 7.39 12.09 0.50
N ASN A 83 6.52 11.76 -0.43
CA ASN A 83 6.47 12.41 -1.74
C ASN A 83 6.22 13.93 -1.63
N ASP A 84 6.97 14.71 -2.37
CA ASP A 84 6.75 16.16 -2.47
C ASP A 84 5.52 16.49 -3.31
N GLY A 85 4.38 16.67 -2.62
CA GLY A 85 3.10 16.96 -3.24
C GLY A 85 3.11 18.23 -4.07
N LEU A 86 3.82 19.29 -3.62
CA LEU A 86 3.87 20.57 -4.32
C LEU A 86 4.69 20.54 -5.61
N ASN A 87 5.67 19.64 -5.72
CA ASN A 87 6.41 19.40 -6.97
C ASN A 87 5.84 18.23 -7.76
N THR A 88 4.76 17.59 -7.31
CA THR A 88 4.03 16.53 -8.04
C THR A 88 2.79 17.09 -8.72
N LEU A 89 1.93 17.78 -7.96
CA LEU A 89 0.79 18.58 -8.41
C LEU A 89 1.10 20.04 -8.07
N VAL A 90 1.56 20.79 -9.03
CA VAL A 90 2.15 22.11 -8.82
C VAL A 90 1.06 23.17 -8.80
N PRO A 91 0.92 23.95 -7.72
CA PRO A 91 -0.03 25.07 -7.68
C PRO A 91 0.47 26.23 -8.53
N LEU A 92 -0.39 26.81 -9.36
CA LEU A 92 -0.13 28.01 -10.16
C LEU A 92 -0.33 29.27 -9.28
N ASP A 93 0.48 29.39 -8.22
CA ASP A 93 0.40 30.45 -7.22
C ASP A 93 1.81 31.01 -6.93
N GLY A 94 1.95 32.35 -6.92
CA GLY A 94 3.22 33.01 -6.62
C GLY A 94 3.82 32.62 -5.26
N ILE A 95 3.00 32.24 -4.27
CA ILE A 95 3.48 31.78 -2.97
C ILE A 95 4.34 30.50 -3.10
N TYR A 96 3.99 29.61 -4.02
CA TYR A 96 4.80 28.42 -4.31
C TYR A 96 6.19 28.81 -4.82
N HIS A 97 6.28 29.74 -5.77
CA HIS A 97 7.55 30.20 -6.31
C HIS A 97 8.39 30.95 -5.26
N ASP A 98 7.74 31.79 -4.42
CA ASP A 98 8.42 32.52 -3.36
C ASP A 98 9.00 31.59 -2.29
N ALA A 99 8.29 30.50 -1.97
CA ALA A 99 8.73 29.52 -0.97
C ALA A 99 9.82 28.57 -1.50
N ARG A 100 9.98 28.46 -2.82
CA ARG A 100 10.88 27.47 -3.46
C ARG A 100 11.73 28.09 -4.57
N PRO A 101 12.59 29.07 -4.24
CA PRO A 101 13.37 29.79 -5.24
C PRO A 101 14.29 28.92 -6.09
N THR A 102 14.67 27.71 -5.64
CA THR A 102 15.51 26.77 -6.40
C THR A 102 14.77 25.49 -6.81
N LEU A 103 13.67 25.13 -6.16
CA LEU A 103 12.91 23.90 -6.42
C LEU A 103 11.62 24.14 -7.22
N ALA A 104 11.14 25.37 -7.34
CA ALA A 104 9.93 25.64 -8.10
C ALA A 104 10.09 25.30 -9.57
N LEU A 105 9.09 24.61 -10.11
CA LEU A 105 8.99 24.32 -11.54
C LEU A 105 8.41 25.53 -12.26
N SER A 106 8.87 25.77 -13.51
CA SER A 106 8.29 26.79 -14.35
C SER A 106 6.87 26.42 -14.80
N ASP A 107 5.92 27.36 -14.69
CA ASP A 107 4.55 27.14 -15.15
C ASP A 107 4.45 26.69 -16.61
N SER A 108 5.40 27.13 -17.47
CA SER A 108 5.46 26.76 -18.88
C SER A 108 5.80 25.28 -19.13
N ASP A 109 6.40 24.60 -18.16
CA ASP A 109 6.85 23.22 -18.28
C ASP A 109 5.80 22.22 -17.74
N LEU A 110 4.80 22.73 -17.02
CA LEU A 110 3.78 21.90 -16.37
C LEU A 110 2.78 21.32 -17.38
N ILE A 111 2.28 20.15 -17.06
CA ILE A 111 1.23 19.50 -17.85
C ILE A 111 -0.13 19.98 -17.36
N SER A 112 -0.87 20.65 -18.22
CA SER A 112 -2.23 21.13 -17.97
C SER A 112 -3.24 19.99 -18.03
N LEU A 113 -4.23 20.02 -17.14
CA LEU A 113 -5.37 19.11 -17.16
C LEU A 113 -6.65 19.86 -17.56
N THR A 114 -7.43 19.28 -18.45
CA THR A 114 -8.67 19.89 -18.94
C THR A 114 -9.64 20.19 -17.79
N GLY A 115 -10.00 21.47 -17.59
CA GLY A 115 -10.89 21.92 -16.55
C GLY A 115 -10.23 22.23 -15.20
N ILE A 116 -8.90 22.09 -15.08
CA ILE A 116 -8.11 22.48 -13.91
C ILE A 116 -7.30 23.71 -14.30
N ASN A 117 -7.47 24.81 -13.56
CA ASN A 117 -6.79 26.08 -13.83
C ASN A 117 -5.80 26.48 -12.72
N ASP A 118 -5.89 25.87 -11.56
CA ASP A 118 -5.11 26.26 -10.38
C ASP A 118 -3.87 25.38 -10.16
N PHE A 119 -3.75 24.29 -10.95
CA PHE A 119 -2.67 23.32 -10.83
C PHE A 119 -2.19 22.82 -12.19
N GLY A 120 -0.90 22.43 -12.25
CA GLY A 120 -0.35 21.64 -13.32
C GLY A 120 0.36 20.40 -12.77
N LEU A 121 0.44 19.33 -13.54
CA LEU A 121 1.24 18.16 -13.15
C LEU A 121 2.72 18.39 -13.46
N HIS A 122 3.58 17.77 -12.66
CA HIS A 122 5.00 17.65 -12.96
C HIS A 122 5.21 17.08 -14.37
N PRO A 123 6.17 17.56 -15.20
CA PRO A 123 6.38 17.10 -16.58
C PRO A 123 6.54 15.58 -16.73
N ALA A 124 7.19 14.92 -15.76
CA ALA A 124 7.35 13.46 -15.75
C ALA A 124 6.02 12.68 -15.65
N LEU A 125 4.94 13.34 -15.23
CA LEU A 125 3.61 12.76 -15.10
C LEU A 125 2.71 13.02 -16.31
N ALA A 126 3.27 13.45 -17.45
CA ALA A 126 2.52 13.75 -18.66
C ALA A 126 1.50 12.67 -19.06
N PRO A 127 1.78 11.35 -18.96
CA PRO A 127 0.78 10.33 -19.29
C PRO A 127 -0.46 10.33 -18.41
N LEU A 128 -0.45 10.94 -17.21
CA LEU A 128 -1.66 11.08 -16.39
C LEU A 128 -2.74 11.94 -17.06
N SER A 129 -2.38 12.83 -18.00
CA SER A 129 -3.36 13.60 -18.77
C SER A 129 -4.26 12.73 -19.62
N GLU A 130 -3.76 11.61 -20.16
CA GLU A 130 -4.56 10.65 -20.90
C GLU A 130 -5.59 9.94 -20.01
N PHE A 131 -5.19 9.55 -18.80
CA PHE A 131 -6.12 8.99 -17.81
C PHE A 131 -7.18 10.01 -17.39
N TRP A 132 -6.78 11.27 -17.26
CA TRP A 132 -7.70 12.37 -16.97
C TRP A 132 -8.75 12.55 -18.08
N ASP A 133 -8.33 12.55 -19.33
CA ASP A 133 -9.20 12.73 -20.47
C ASP A 133 -10.12 11.52 -20.72
N LYS A 134 -9.66 10.31 -20.37
CA LYS A 134 -10.44 9.07 -20.38
C LYS A 134 -11.39 8.92 -19.17
N GLU A 135 -11.45 9.91 -18.27
CA GLU A 135 -12.22 9.89 -17.01
C GLU A 135 -11.80 8.76 -16.05
N MET A 136 -10.51 8.48 -15.98
CA MET A 136 -9.92 7.39 -15.21
C MET A 136 -8.92 7.86 -14.15
N LEU A 137 -8.93 9.15 -13.79
CA LEU A 137 -8.00 9.70 -12.82
C LEU A 137 -8.71 10.54 -11.77
N LYS A 138 -8.51 10.17 -10.51
CA LYS A 138 -8.83 11.02 -9.36
C LYS A 138 -7.54 11.52 -8.74
N ILE A 139 -7.47 12.82 -8.47
CA ILE A 139 -6.35 13.50 -7.83
C ILE A 139 -6.83 13.99 -6.47
N VAL A 140 -6.08 13.69 -5.42
CA VAL A 140 -6.39 14.06 -4.04
C VAL A 140 -5.30 14.99 -3.55
N ALA A 141 -5.55 16.28 -3.60
CA ALA A 141 -4.63 17.32 -3.12
C ALA A 141 -4.83 17.58 -1.61
N GLY A 142 -3.74 17.83 -0.90
CA GLY A 142 -3.81 18.11 0.54
C GLY A 142 -4.15 16.87 1.39
N SER A 143 -3.79 15.68 0.90
CA SER A 143 -4.04 14.40 1.55
C SER A 143 -3.06 14.14 2.69
N GLY A 144 -3.55 13.64 3.81
CA GLY A 144 -2.76 13.21 4.97
C GLY A 144 -3.65 12.60 6.06
N ILE A 145 -3.04 11.99 7.07
CA ILE A 145 -3.77 11.55 8.27
C ILE A 145 -3.61 12.63 9.35
N PRO A 146 -4.69 13.24 9.84
CA PRO A 146 -4.62 14.20 10.92
C PRO A 146 -3.90 13.63 12.16
N GLU A 147 -3.11 14.49 12.83
CA GLU A 147 -2.41 14.16 14.08
C GLU A 147 -1.30 13.09 13.97
N GLN A 148 -0.99 12.57 12.79
CA GLN A 148 0.16 11.69 12.62
C GLN A 148 1.48 12.42 12.87
N GLY A 149 2.49 11.70 13.34
CA GLY A 149 3.84 12.23 13.50
C GLY A 149 4.56 12.43 12.16
N ARG A 150 5.69 13.15 12.19
CA ARG A 150 6.60 13.33 11.04
C ARG A 150 7.79 12.37 11.07
N SER A 151 7.76 11.37 11.91
CA SER A 151 8.70 10.26 11.90
C SER A 151 8.22 9.22 10.90
N HIS A 152 9.08 8.75 10.00
CA HIS A 152 8.74 7.68 9.06
C HIS A 152 8.07 6.50 9.77
N PHE A 153 8.61 6.04 10.90
CA PHE A 153 8.04 4.91 11.64
C PHE A 153 6.59 5.18 12.08
N ALA A 154 6.35 6.31 12.76
CA ALA A 154 5.03 6.62 13.28
C ALA A 154 4.03 6.94 12.15
N ALA A 155 4.48 7.62 11.11
CA ALA A 155 3.64 7.96 9.97
C ALA A 155 3.29 6.72 9.13
N THR A 156 4.25 5.83 8.89
CA THR A 156 4.02 4.55 8.20
C THR A 156 3.07 3.66 9.01
N ASP A 157 3.23 3.59 10.34
CA ASP A 157 2.32 2.84 11.20
C ASP A 157 0.89 3.39 11.12
N ALA A 158 0.71 4.72 11.22
CA ALA A 158 -0.60 5.37 11.09
C ALA A 158 -1.22 5.12 9.71
N TRP A 159 -0.42 5.17 8.68
CA TRP A 159 -0.83 4.97 7.31
C TRP A 159 -1.22 3.51 7.02
N HIS A 160 -0.42 2.54 7.49
CA HIS A 160 -0.72 1.11 7.32
C HIS A 160 -1.88 0.66 8.18
N SER A 161 -2.04 1.19 9.38
CA SER A 161 -3.18 0.88 10.24
C SER A 161 -4.44 1.70 9.91
N ALA A 162 -4.33 2.81 9.17
CA ALA A 162 -5.36 3.84 9.04
C ALA A 162 -5.78 4.44 10.40
N ARG A 163 -4.90 4.38 11.41
CA ARG A 163 -5.15 4.80 12.79
C ARG A 163 -3.98 5.62 13.32
N THR A 164 -4.24 6.47 14.29
CA THR A 164 -3.22 7.20 15.05
C THR A 164 -3.05 6.69 16.47
N ASP A 165 -3.89 5.77 16.89
CA ASP A 165 -3.77 4.99 18.13
C ASP A 165 -2.89 3.74 17.91
N LYS A 166 -2.66 2.96 18.95
CA LYS A 166 -1.85 1.74 18.88
C LYS A 166 -2.65 0.56 18.29
N GLU A 167 -2.93 0.63 17.00
CA GLU A 167 -3.52 -0.49 16.27
C GLU A 167 -2.41 -1.40 15.72
N GLU A 168 -2.48 -2.69 15.99
CA GLU A 168 -1.47 -3.68 15.57
C GLU A 168 -1.77 -4.29 14.20
N THR A 169 -2.96 -4.04 13.63
CA THR A 169 -3.40 -4.58 12.35
C THR A 169 -3.43 -3.52 11.25
N GLY A 170 -3.07 -3.91 10.03
CA GLY A 170 -3.21 -3.08 8.83
C GLY A 170 -4.68 -2.99 8.39
N TRP A 171 -5.05 -1.89 7.73
CA TRP A 171 -6.43 -1.73 7.26
C TRP A 171 -6.81 -2.75 6.17
N ILE A 172 -5.87 -3.15 5.32
CA ILE A 172 -6.07 -4.27 4.38
C ILE A 172 -6.12 -5.60 5.12
N GLY A 173 -5.28 -5.80 6.15
CA GLY A 173 -5.34 -7.00 6.98
C GLY A 173 -6.71 -7.19 7.62
N ARG A 174 -7.32 -6.11 8.14
CA ARG A 174 -8.70 -6.15 8.66
C ARG A 174 -9.74 -6.44 7.56
N TRP A 175 -9.52 -5.92 6.34
CA TRP A 175 -10.38 -6.27 5.21
C TRP A 175 -10.26 -7.76 4.84
N LEU A 176 -9.04 -8.29 4.82
CA LEU A 176 -8.81 -9.73 4.61
C LEU A 176 -9.53 -10.55 5.69
N ASP A 177 -9.35 -10.22 6.99
CA ASP A 177 -10.03 -10.90 8.09
C ASP A 177 -11.57 -10.89 7.96
N ALA A 178 -12.13 -9.76 7.49
CA ALA A 178 -13.58 -9.59 7.37
C ALA A 178 -14.18 -10.28 6.13
N THR A 179 -13.39 -10.53 5.09
CA THR A 179 -13.88 -11.02 3.80
C THR A 179 -13.30 -12.36 3.36
N GLU A 180 -12.37 -12.93 4.14
CA GLU A 180 -11.78 -14.24 3.85
C GLU A 180 -12.80 -15.34 4.09
N GLY A 181 -12.83 -16.31 3.17
CA GLY A 181 -13.70 -17.49 3.30
C GLY A 181 -13.16 -18.51 4.32
N SER A 182 -13.82 -19.65 4.42
CA SER A 182 -13.41 -20.75 5.32
C SER A 182 -12.05 -21.36 4.99
N THR A 183 -11.55 -21.15 3.79
CA THR A 183 -10.22 -21.61 3.35
C THR A 183 -9.37 -20.38 3.04
N PRO A 184 -8.34 -20.07 3.87
CA PRO A 184 -7.46 -18.94 3.64
C PRO A 184 -6.71 -19.04 2.31
N ASN A 185 -6.67 -17.92 1.57
CA ASN A 185 -5.90 -17.81 0.34
C ASN A 185 -4.72 -16.83 0.53
N PRO A 186 -3.48 -17.33 0.67
CA PRO A 186 -2.31 -16.48 0.91
C PRO A 186 -1.99 -15.54 -0.25
N LEU A 187 -2.57 -15.76 -1.43
CA LEU A 187 -2.40 -14.91 -2.61
C LEU A 187 -3.48 -13.85 -2.75
N ARG A 188 -4.46 -13.79 -1.82
CA ARG A 188 -5.52 -12.79 -1.83
C ARG A 188 -4.98 -11.38 -1.52
N GLY A 189 -4.00 -11.28 -0.62
CA GLY A 189 -3.22 -10.07 -0.34
C GLY A 189 -1.73 -10.34 -0.53
N ILE A 190 -1.07 -9.59 -1.39
CA ILE A 190 0.35 -9.75 -1.74
C ILE A 190 1.07 -8.43 -1.57
N ALA A 191 2.25 -8.43 -0.92
CA ALA A 191 3.17 -7.30 -0.94
C ALA A 191 4.43 -7.64 -1.76
N LEU A 192 4.79 -6.77 -2.68
CA LEU A 192 5.97 -6.87 -3.54
C LEU A 192 6.95 -5.74 -3.20
N GLY A 193 8.22 -6.07 -2.99
CA GLY A 193 9.26 -5.11 -2.64
C GLY A 193 9.30 -4.74 -1.14
N GLY A 194 8.19 -4.70 -0.46
CA GLY A 194 8.06 -4.30 0.95
C GLY A 194 6.60 -4.11 1.37
N GLY A 195 6.35 -3.36 2.45
CA GLY A 195 5.00 -2.93 2.83
C GLY A 195 4.14 -3.99 3.54
N ALA A 196 4.73 -4.94 4.23
CA ALA A 196 4.04 -6.07 4.84
C ALA A 196 2.98 -5.69 5.90
N SER A 197 3.20 -4.65 6.69
CA SER A 197 2.36 -4.31 7.85
C SER A 197 0.93 -3.90 7.49
N ILE A 198 0.71 -3.30 6.32
CA ILE A 198 -0.64 -2.98 5.83
C ILE A 198 -1.52 -4.22 5.63
N LEU A 199 -0.89 -5.39 5.34
CA LEU A 199 -1.56 -6.67 5.13
C LEU A 199 -1.74 -7.50 6.42
N THR A 200 -1.21 -7.02 7.56
CA THR A 200 -1.27 -7.76 8.83
C THR A 200 -2.71 -7.78 9.36
N GLY A 201 -3.31 -8.95 9.36
CA GLY A 201 -4.60 -9.23 9.99
C GLY A 201 -4.45 -9.95 11.34
N LYS A 202 -5.56 -10.28 11.98
CA LYS A 202 -5.60 -11.12 13.19
C LYS A 202 -5.58 -12.61 12.85
N SER A 203 -6.19 -12.98 11.74
CA SER A 203 -6.40 -14.38 11.33
C SER A 203 -6.06 -14.64 9.86
N SER A 204 -6.13 -13.62 9.02
CA SER A 204 -5.84 -13.74 7.58
C SER A 204 -4.36 -14.01 7.30
N ILE A 205 -4.11 -14.68 6.19
CA ILE A 205 -2.77 -14.99 5.68
C ILE A 205 -2.53 -14.12 4.44
N SER A 206 -1.34 -13.54 4.34
CA SER A 206 -0.88 -12.78 3.18
C SER A 206 0.52 -13.19 2.77
N THR A 207 0.90 -12.89 1.53
CA THR A 207 2.23 -13.21 1.00
C THR A 207 3.06 -11.94 0.86
N VAL A 208 4.30 -11.97 1.36
CA VAL A 208 5.25 -10.86 1.23
C VAL A 208 6.47 -11.34 0.48
N ILE A 209 6.80 -10.68 -0.63
CA ILE A 209 7.88 -11.06 -1.54
C ILE A 209 8.77 -9.84 -1.77
N LYS A 210 9.96 -9.87 -1.18
CA LYS A 210 10.89 -8.76 -1.34
C LYS A 210 11.42 -8.67 -2.78
N SER A 211 11.74 -9.81 -3.39
CA SER A 211 12.29 -9.89 -4.75
C SER A 211 11.58 -11.02 -5.51
N PRO A 212 10.56 -10.72 -6.33
CA PRO A 212 9.89 -11.72 -7.16
C PRO A 212 10.83 -12.47 -8.11
N SER A 213 11.79 -11.79 -8.73
CA SER A 213 12.74 -12.42 -9.65
C SER A 213 13.61 -13.49 -8.98
N ASN A 214 13.81 -13.38 -7.67
CA ASN A 214 14.60 -14.30 -6.86
C ASN A 214 13.77 -15.16 -5.91
N PHE A 215 12.44 -15.12 -6.03
CA PHE A 215 11.55 -15.87 -5.15
C PHE A 215 11.60 -17.37 -5.48
N ARG A 216 12.40 -18.10 -4.72
CA ARG A 216 12.64 -19.53 -4.90
C ARG A 216 13.01 -20.19 -3.57
N LEU A 217 12.80 -21.51 -3.49
CA LEU A 217 13.36 -22.29 -2.40
C LEU A 217 14.90 -22.32 -2.54
N ALA A 218 15.60 -21.73 -1.57
CA ALA A 218 17.05 -21.77 -1.54
C ALA A 218 17.51 -23.17 -1.13
N THR A 219 18.24 -23.85 -2.03
CA THR A 219 18.83 -25.16 -1.77
C THR A 219 20.35 -25.05 -1.65
N PRO A 220 20.99 -25.81 -0.76
CA PRO A 220 22.45 -25.85 -0.70
C PRO A 220 23.07 -26.27 -2.02
N PRO A 221 24.26 -25.75 -2.40
CA PRO A 221 24.93 -26.16 -3.63
C PRO A 221 25.15 -27.68 -3.67
N GLY A 222 24.84 -28.30 -4.82
CA GLY A 222 25.01 -29.73 -5.04
C GLY A 222 23.92 -30.64 -4.46
N THR A 223 22.84 -30.05 -3.91
CA THR A 223 21.67 -30.80 -3.47
C THR A 223 20.61 -30.82 -4.56
N ASP A 224 19.91 -31.97 -4.64
CA ASP A 224 18.75 -32.11 -5.51
C ASP A 224 17.57 -31.33 -4.94
N SER A 225 17.09 -30.32 -5.69
CA SER A 225 15.99 -29.45 -5.30
C SER A 225 14.70 -30.22 -5.05
N GLU A 226 14.42 -31.26 -5.83
CA GLU A 226 13.21 -32.08 -5.71
C GLU A 226 13.20 -32.84 -4.37
N SER A 227 14.32 -33.45 -4.00
CA SER A 227 14.48 -34.13 -2.71
C SER A 227 14.27 -33.18 -1.53
N ILE A 228 14.70 -31.92 -1.64
CA ILE A 228 14.50 -30.91 -0.59
C ILE A 228 13.03 -30.48 -0.51
N VAL A 229 12.36 -30.25 -1.65
CA VAL A 229 10.92 -29.96 -1.68
C VAL A 229 10.13 -31.11 -1.05
N LEU A 230 10.42 -32.35 -1.39
CA LEU A 230 9.78 -33.53 -0.80
C LEU A 230 10.04 -33.62 0.72
N ALA A 231 11.27 -33.37 1.17
CA ALA A 231 11.59 -33.36 2.59
C ALA A 231 10.81 -32.26 3.33
N PHE A 232 10.68 -31.07 2.73
CA PHE A 232 9.93 -29.96 3.27
C PHE A 232 8.43 -30.28 3.38
N LEU A 233 7.83 -30.85 2.33
CA LEU A 233 6.44 -31.33 2.35
C LEU A 233 6.21 -32.43 3.39
N ASN A 234 7.16 -33.34 3.58
CA ASN A 234 7.07 -34.36 4.61
C ASN A 234 7.07 -33.78 6.04
N THR A 235 7.70 -32.64 6.27
CA THR A 235 7.62 -31.96 7.58
C THR A 235 6.27 -31.30 7.82
N ALA A 236 5.48 -31.08 6.77
CA ALA A 236 4.14 -30.50 6.86
C ALA A 236 3.06 -31.53 7.24
N SER A 237 3.36 -32.83 7.25
CA SER A 237 2.38 -33.91 7.52
C SER A 237 3.00 -35.01 8.39
N PRO A 238 2.27 -35.54 9.39
CA PRO A 238 0.97 -35.04 9.89
C PRO A 238 1.11 -33.68 10.62
N LEU A 239 0.00 -32.95 10.69
CA LEU A 239 -0.01 -31.70 11.45
C LEU A 239 0.21 -31.97 12.94
N ALA A 240 0.99 -31.12 13.58
CA ALA A 240 1.22 -31.18 15.01
C ALA A 240 -0.06 -30.83 15.79
N SER A 241 -0.16 -31.33 17.02
CA SER A 241 -1.26 -30.97 17.92
C SER A 241 -1.09 -29.58 18.55
N GLU A 242 0.14 -29.05 18.53
CA GLU A 242 0.44 -27.70 19.03
C GLU A 242 0.06 -26.67 17.94
N PRO A 243 -0.82 -25.67 18.26
CA PRO A 243 -1.42 -24.79 17.25
C PRO A 243 -0.40 -23.98 16.43
N ALA A 244 0.63 -23.46 17.08
CA ALA A 244 1.63 -22.65 16.38
C ALA A 244 2.47 -23.50 15.40
N LEU A 245 2.83 -24.71 15.80
CA LEU A 245 3.55 -25.65 14.94
C LEU A 245 2.67 -26.14 13.79
N ALA A 246 1.40 -26.42 14.05
CA ALA A 246 0.43 -26.80 13.03
C ALA A 246 0.24 -25.69 11.98
N ALA A 247 0.15 -24.42 12.42
CA ALA A 247 0.09 -23.25 11.53
C ALA A 247 1.35 -23.13 10.65
N ALA A 248 2.53 -23.30 11.25
CA ALA A 248 3.81 -23.27 10.52
C ALA A 248 3.90 -24.41 9.49
N GLN A 249 3.47 -25.62 9.86
CA GLN A 249 3.43 -26.76 8.94
C GLN A 249 2.45 -26.55 7.78
N SER A 250 1.28 -25.95 8.04
CA SER A 250 0.28 -25.63 7.00
C SER A 250 0.76 -24.56 6.04
N ALA A 251 1.66 -23.67 6.47
CA ALA A 251 2.24 -22.64 5.61
C ALA A 251 3.22 -23.18 4.55
N ILE A 252 3.78 -24.39 4.75
CA ILE A 252 4.79 -24.98 3.85
C ILE A 252 4.23 -25.22 2.43
N PRO A 253 3.15 -26.01 2.24
CA PRO A 253 2.58 -26.21 0.90
C PRO A 253 2.14 -24.90 0.26
N ASN A 254 1.49 -24.01 1.01
CA ASN A 254 1.06 -22.70 0.51
C ASN A 254 2.24 -21.87 0.00
N SER A 255 3.39 -21.92 0.69
CA SER A 255 4.60 -21.19 0.26
C SER A 255 5.18 -21.77 -1.04
N LEU A 256 5.17 -23.09 -1.20
CA LEU A 256 5.65 -23.75 -2.43
C LEU A 256 4.73 -23.46 -3.61
N ASP A 257 3.42 -23.46 -3.39
CA ASP A 257 2.43 -23.07 -4.41
C ASP A 257 2.61 -21.61 -4.82
N ALA A 258 2.79 -20.70 -3.84
CA ALA A 258 3.06 -19.29 -4.09
C ALA A 258 4.34 -19.09 -4.94
N ILE A 259 5.42 -19.86 -4.67
CA ILE A 259 6.65 -19.82 -5.49
C ILE A 259 6.34 -20.16 -6.94
N GLY A 260 5.56 -21.19 -7.19
CA GLY A 260 5.16 -21.61 -8.55
C GLY A 260 4.37 -20.52 -9.28
N VAL A 261 3.38 -19.92 -8.59
CA VAL A 261 2.54 -18.84 -9.11
C VAL A 261 3.38 -17.62 -9.45
N ILE A 262 4.19 -17.13 -8.51
CA ILE A 262 5.02 -15.93 -8.69
C ILE A 262 6.02 -16.14 -9.84
N ASN A 263 6.66 -17.31 -9.92
CA ASN A 263 7.58 -17.62 -11.01
C ASN A 263 6.90 -17.63 -12.38
N SER A 264 5.61 -17.94 -12.43
CA SER A 264 4.83 -17.89 -13.67
C SER A 264 4.33 -16.48 -14.02
N ALA A 265 4.16 -15.63 -13.00
CA ALA A 265 3.66 -14.25 -13.17
C ALA A 265 4.76 -13.25 -13.55
N LYS A 266 6.00 -13.48 -13.08
CA LYS A 266 7.12 -12.56 -13.32
C LYS A 266 7.56 -12.54 -14.79
N SER A 267 8.15 -11.41 -15.22
CA SER A 267 8.81 -11.33 -16.50
C SER A 267 10.15 -12.10 -16.51
N GLU A 268 11.25 -11.55 -16.92
CA GLU A 268 12.53 -12.26 -16.94
C GLU A 268 13.18 -12.31 -15.55
N ALA A 269 13.90 -13.40 -15.26
CA ALA A 269 14.65 -13.53 -14.01
C ALA A 269 15.83 -12.53 -13.98
N ASN A 270 15.95 -11.75 -12.91
CA ASN A 270 17.15 -10.95 -12.68
C ASN A 270 18.33 -11.88 -12.40
N PRO A 271 19.43 -11.80 -13.16
CA PRO A 271 20.59 -12.68 -12.97
C PRO A 271 21.34 -12.39 -11.65
N ASP A 272 21.21 -11.19 -11.09
CA ASP A 272 21.83 -10.83 -9.82
C ASP A 272 20.82 -11.05 -8.66
N PRO A 273 21.04 -12.06 -7.79
CA PRO A 273 20.15 -12.35 -6.68
C PRO A 273 20.16 -11.30 -5.57
N TYR A 274 21.04 -10.31 -5.63
CA TYR A 274 21.16 -9.22 -4.68
C TYR A 274 20.71 -7.87 -5.25
N ALA A 275 20.41 -7.79 -6.56
CA ALA A 275 19.88 -6.59 -7.15
C ALA A 275 18.48 -6.26 -6.58
N GLU A 276 18.26 -4.97 -6.34
CA GLU A 276 16.92 -4.49 -6.02
C GLU A 276 16.02 -4.61 -7.26
N GLU A 277 14.78 -5.02 -7.03
CA GLU A 277 13.78 -5.05 -8.09
C GLU A 277 13.45 -3.63 -8.54
N SER A 278 13.37 -3.42 -9.84
CA SER A 278 12.86 -2.15 -10.35
C SER A 278 11.35 -2.05 -10.08
N PHE A 279 10.86 -0.83 -9.90
CA PHE A 279 9.43 -0.59 -9.74
C PHE A 279 8.61 -1.15 -10.92
N THR A 280 9.12 -0.96 -12.15
CA THR A 280 8.50 -1.53 -13.37
C THR A 280 8.39 -3.05 -13.29
N SER A 281 9.44 -3.76 -12.85
CA SER A 281 9.42 -5.23 -12.70
C SER A 281 8.39 -5.70 -11.66
N LEU A 282 8.25 -4.95 -10.55
CA LEU A 282 7.23 -5.25 -9.53
C LEU A 282 5.81 -5.09 -10.10
N LEU A 283 5.55 -4.04 -10.87
CA LEU A 283 4.25 -3.82 -11.53
C LEU A 283 3.98 -4.84 -12.64
N GLU A 284 4.97 -5.26 -13.41
CA GLU A 284 4.84 -6.35 -14.39
C GLU A 284 4.44 -7.66 -13.70
N THR A 285 5.06 -7.97 -12.56
CA THR A 285 4.68 -9.12 -11.73
C THR A 285 3.24 -9.00 -11.23
N ALA A 286 2.83 -7.81 -10.77
CA ALA A 286 1.47 -7.54 -10.35
C ALA A 286 0.45 -7.77 -11.49
N ALA A 287 0.73 -7.28 -12.69
CA ALA A 287 -0.10 -7.52 -13.87
C ALA A 287 -0.22 -9.03 -14.19
N GLY A 288 0.90 -9.75 -14.12
CA GLY A 288 0.90 -11.21 -14.29
C GLY A 288 0.03 -11.94 -13.29
N LEU A 289 0.09 -11.54 -12.00
CA LEU A 289 -0.76 -12.12 -10.93
C LEU A 289 -2.24 -11.83 -11.14
N ILE A 290 -2.59 -10.62 -11.58
CA ILE A 290 -3.97 -10.24 -11.90
C ILE A 290 -4.50 -11.08 -13.06
N ASN A 291 -3.67 -11.30 -14.10
CA ASN A 291 -4.05 -12.08 -15.28
C ASN A 291 -4.26 -13.57 -14.96
N MET A 292 -3.56 -14.13 -13.98
CA MET A 292 -3.74 -15.52 -13.55
C MET A 292 -5.09 -15.78 -12.87
N ASN A 293 -5.80 -14.74 -12.45
CA ASN A 293 -7.15 -14.81 -11.85
C ASN A 293 -7.25 -15.76 -10.63
N LEU A 294 -6.28 -15.69 -9.73
CA LEU A 294 -6.14 -16.57 -8.55
C LEU A 294 -6.83 -16.03 -7.29
N ASP A 295 -7.84 -15.19 -7.43
CA ASP A 295 -8.50 -14.45 -6.35
C ASP A 295 -7.56 -13.47 -5.62
N THR A 296 -6.50 -13.01 -6.29
CA THR A 296 -5.69 -11.89 -5.83
C THR A 296 -6.52 -10.62 -5.89
N ARG A 297 -6.66 -9.95 -4.73
CA ARG A 297 -7.53 -8.76 -4.55
C ARG A 297 -6.75 -7.51 -4.23
N VAL A 298 -5.65 -7.65 -3.49
CA VAL A 298 -4.81 -6.52 -3.11
C VAL A 298 -3.36 -6.84 -3.40
N ILE A 299 -2.69 -5.90 -4.09
CA ILE A 299 -1.25 -5.94 -4.31
C ILE A 299 -0.67 -4.64 -3.79
N VAL A 300 0.30 -4.73 -2.88
CA VAL A 300 1.02 -3.57 -2.31
C VAL A 300 2.43 -3.57 -2.88
N ILE A 301 2.87 -2.41 -3.37
CA ILE A 301 4.21 -2.22 -3.95
C ILE A 301 4.86 -1.02 -3.28
N SER A 302 6.04 -1.21 -2.69
CA SER A 302 6.84 -0.13 -2.12
C SER A 302 7.86 0.40 -3.13
N VAL A 303 7.94 1.72 -3.24
CA VAL A 303 8.90 2.45 -4.08
C VAL A 303 9.73 3.36 -3.19
N PRO A 304 10.98 3.01 -2.88
CA PRO A 304 11.84 3.82 -2.03
C PRO A 304 12.38 5.05 -2.75
N GLY A 305 12.87 6.01 -1.98
CA GLY A 305 13.71 7.09 -2.53
C GLY A 305 13.11 8.48 -2.42
N PHE A 306 11.83 8.63 -2.03
CA PHE A 306 11.14 9.92 -1.93
C PHE A 306 11.59 10.77 -0.73
N ASP A 307 12.50 10.28 0.11
CA ASP A 307 13.10 11.07 1.19
C ASP A 307 14.17 12.04 0.66
N THR A 308 13.72 13.11 0.00
CA THR A 308 14.53 14.03 -0.80
C THR A 308 14.93 15.29 -0.03
N HIS A 309 15.74 15.12 1.03
CA HIS A 309 16.24 16.24 1.85
C HIS A 309 17.31 17.10 1.18
N ALA A 310 17.91 16.66 0.07
CA ALA A 310 18.95 17.38 -0.63
C ALA A 310 18.93 17.07 -2.12
N ASN A 311 19.33 18.07 -2.96
CA ASN A 311 19.41 17.94 -4.41
C ASN A 311 18.14 17.32 -5.02
N GLN A 312 16.97 17.78 -4.55
CA GLN A 312 15.70 17.14 -4.79
C GLN A 312 15.26 17.20 -6.24
N LEU A 313 15.47 18.32 -6.95
CA LEU A 313 14.81 18.60 -8.23
C LEU A 313 14.99 17.46 -9.25
N GLY A 314 16.24 17.10 -9.57
CA GLY A 314 16.54 16.02 -10.51
C GLY A 314 16.12 14.64 -9.98
N ARG A 315 16.42 14.36 -8.70
CA ARG A 315 16.07 13.08 -8.07
C ARG A 315 14.56 12.83 -8.04
N HIS A 316 13.78 13.85 -7.71
CA HIS A 316 12.32 13.74 -7.68
C HIS A 316 11.74 13.55 -9.08
N GLN A 317 12.30 14.24 -10.09
CA GLN A 317 11.95 14.02 -11.49
C GLN A 317 12.22 12.58 -11.93
N ASP A 318 13.39 12.01 -11.59
CA ASP A 318 13.73 10.63 -11.93
C ASP A 318 12.75 9.63 -11.27
N LEU A 319 12.43 9.82 -9.98
CA LEU A 319 11.47 9.00 -9.25
C LEU A 319 10.05 9.06 -9.85
N LEU A 320 9.58 10.25 -10.22
CA LEU A 320 8.28 10.41 -10.88
C LEU A 320 8.28 9.83 -12.30
N THR A 321 9.41 9.88 -13.00
CA THR A 321 9.58 9.26 -14.33
C THR A 321 9.50 7.74 -14.22
N ASP A 322 10.21 7.15 -13.27
CA ASP A 322 10.17 5.70 -13.01
C ASP A 322 8.77 5.25 -12.59
N PHE A 323 8.14 6.02 -11.68
CA PHE A 323 6.74 5.78 -11.28
C PHE A 323 5.81 5.77 -12.50
N MET A 324 5.85 6.80 -13.33
CA MET A 324 4.92 6.92 -14.45
C MET A 324 5.20 5.89 -15.54
N THR A 325 6.48 5.55 -15.78
CA THR A 325 6.86 4.49 -16.71
C THR A 325 6.28 3.14 -16.27
N GLY A 326 6.47 2.79 -15.00
CA GLY A 326 5.93 1.56 -14.44
C GLY A 326 4.41 1.51 -14.50
N VAL A 327 3.73 2.60 -14.09
CA VAL A 327 2.26 2.70 -14.13
C VAL A 327 1.72 2.59 -15.56
N SER A 328 2.35 3.26 -16.53
CA SER A 328 1.93 3.20 -17.93
C SER A 328 2.07 1.78 -18.51
N ASN A 329 3.20 1.12 -18.27
CA ASN A 329 3.43 -0.26 -18.73
C ASN A 329 2.43 -1.23 -18.08
N PHE A 330 2.21 -1.11 -16.78
CA PHE A 330 1.23 -1.89 -16.03
C PHE A 330 -0.17 -1.71 -16.62
N TRP A 331 -0.60 -0.45 -16.81
CA TRP A 331 -1.95 -0.16 -17.29
C TRP A 331 -2.18 -0.66 -18.71
N ASN A 332 -1.23 -0.46 -19.61
CA ASN A 332 -1.28 -0.98 -20.97
C ASN A 332 -1.45 -2.51 -20.98
N ARG A 333 -0.76 -3.19 -20.08
CA ARG A 333 -0.87 -4.66 -19.92
C ARG A 333 -2.25 -5.05 -19.38
N ILE A 334 -2.73 -4.40 -18.32
CA ILE A 334 -4.04 -4.64 -17.71
C ILE A 334 -5.18 -4.39 -18.72
N GLU A 335 -5.08 -3.33 -19.49
CA GLU A 335 -6.06 -3.00 -20.56
C GLU A 335 -6.02 -4.04 -21.67
N SER A 336 -4.83 -4.43 -22.15
CA SER A 336 -4.65 -5.49 -23.16
C SER A 336 -5.19 -6.84 -22.71
N ASP A 337 -5.04 -7.18 -21.44
CA ASP A 337 -5.49 -8.44 -20.84
C ASP A 337 -6.99 -8.40 -20.46
N GLY A 338 -7.68 -7.25 -20.65
CA GLY A 338 -9.12 -7.09 -20.42
C GLY A 338 -9.52 -6.94 -18.96
N HIS A 339 -8.65 -6.38 -18.12
CA HIS A 339 -8.84 -6.26 -16.67
C HIS A 339 -9.00 -4.82 -16.16
N ALA A 340 -8.95 -3.81 -17.05
CA ALA A 340 -8.95 -2.40 -16.65
C ALA A 340 -10.22 -1.97 -15.88
N ASP A 341 -11.36 -2.58 -16.15
CA ASP A 341 -12.64 -2.30 -15.51
C ASP A 341 -12.74 -2.79 -14.05
N ARG A 342 -11.86 -3.69 -13.64
CA ARG A 342 -11.83 -4.28 -12.29
C ARG A 342 -10.60 -3.90 -11.45
N VAL A 343 -9.70 -3.08 -11.99
CA VAL A 343 -8.48 -2.65 -11.30
C VAL A 343 -8.58 -1.18 -10.88
N LEU A 344 -8.26 -0.92 -9.62
CA LEU A 344 -8.04 0.42 -9.07
C LEU A 344 -6.59 0.49 -8.58
N LEU A 345 -5.76 1.35 -9.20
CA LEU A 345 -4.42 1.63 -8.70
C LEU A 345 -4.45 2.93 -7.88
N MET A 346 -3.89 2.91 -6.67
CA MET A 346 -3.74 4.11 -5.85
C MET A 346 -2.29 4.32 -5.44
N SER A 347 -1.81 5.57 -5.57
CA SER A 347 -0.54 5.98 -4.99
C SER A 347 -0.75 6.53 -3.58
N THR A 348 0.30 6.48 -2.76
CA THR A 348 0.25 7.00 -1.40
C THR A 348 1.66 7.20 -0.84
N SER A 349 1.78 8.00 0.21
CA SER A 349 3.03 8.28 0.89
C SER A 349 2.73 8.58 2.36
N GLU A 350 3.66 8.28 3.26
CA GLU A 350 3.44 8.38 4.71
C GLU A 350 3.22 9.81 5.21
N PHE A 351 3.72 10.81 4.48
CA PHE A 351 3.47 12.25 4.71
C PHE A 351 3.84 13.04 3.46
N GLY A 352 3.60 14.37 3.48
CA GLY A 352 4.07 15.31 2.48
C GLY A 352 5.38 15.98 2.87
N ARG A 353 5.75 17.02 2.12
CA ARG A 353 6.93 17.83 2.37
C ARG A 353 6.54 19.25 2.79
N ARG A 354 7.45 19.94 3.49
CA ARG A 354 7.28 21.34 3.84
C ARG A 354 7.07 22.20 2.61
N VAL A 355 6.37 23.32 2.80
CA VAL A 355 6.14 24.29 1.74
C VAL A 355 7.46 24.94 1.34
N GLU A 356 8.24 25.40 2.31
CA GLU A 356 9.55 26.01 2.07
C GLU A 356 10.62 24.94 1.74
N GLU A 357 11.48 25.27 0.76
CA GLU A 357 12.70 24.49 0.53
C GLU A 357 13.72 24.72 1.65
N ASN A 358 14.60 23.74 1.87
CA ASN A 358 15.66 23.83 2.87
C ASN A 358 17.01 24.29 2.24
N GLY A 359 18.01 24.58 3.08
CA GLY A 359 19.32 25.06 2.64
C GLY A 359 20.16 24.06 1.84
N SER A 360 19.66 22.83 1.60
CA SER A 360 20.33 21.78 0.81
C SER A 360 19.65 21.54 -0.54
N SER A 361 18.82 22.47 -1.01
CA SER A 361 17.99 22.31 -2.22
C SER A 361 17.14 21.02 -2.17
N GLY A 362 16.49 20.80 -1.05
CA GLY A 362 15.54 19.74 -0.79
C GLY A 362 14.42 20.23 0.11
N THR A 363 13.64 19.34 0.68
CA THR A 363 12.53 19.66 1.58
C THR A 363 12.53 18.78 2.82
N ASP A 364 12.13 19.35 3.95
CA ASP A 364 11.94 18.60 5.19
C ASP A 364 10.55 17.96 5.23
N HIS A 365 10.34 17.04 6.18
CA HIS A 365 9.05 16.35 6.38
C HIS A 365 7.96 17.34 6.71
N GLY A 366 6.86 17.24 5.97
CA GLY A 366 5.63 18.05 6.12
C GLY A 366 4.43 17.20 6.52
N ALA A 367 3.24 17.69 6.27
CA ALA A 367 2.00 17.00 6.63
C ALA A 367 1.24 16.48 5.40
N ALA A 368 0.69 17.38 4.60
CA ALA A 368 -0.16 16.99 3.47
C ALA A 368 0.64 16.78 2.17
N SER A 369 0.17 15.85 1.34
CA SER A 369 0.72 15.51 0.04
C SER A 369 -0.38 15.40 -1.02
N VAL A 370 -0.07 14.73 -2.13
CA VAL A 370 -1.01 14.37 -3.19
C VAL A 370 -1.09 12.86 -3.35
N GLN A 371 -2.26 12.35 -3.70
CA GLN A 371 -2.48 10.96 -4.08
C GLN A 371 -3.17 10.90 -5.44
N PHE A 372 -2.92 9.81 -6.16
CA PHE A 372 -3.59 9.48 -7.42
C PHE A 372 -4.35 8.17 -7.27
N LEU A 373 -5.59 8.13 -7.79
CA LEU A 373 -6.33 6.90 -7.97
C LEU A 373 -6.63 6.76 -9.47
N ILE A 374 -6.07 5.72 -10.08
CA ILE A 374 -6.25 5.39 -11.50
C ILE A 374 -7.22 4.22 -11.59
N GLY A 375 -8.31 4.43 -12.29
CA GLY A 375 -9.45 3.54 -12.43
C GLY A 375 -10.70 4.35 -12.74
N PRO A 376 -11.90 3.74 -12.89
CA PRO A 376 -13.11 4.45 -13.29
C PRO A 376 -13.41 5.67 -12.42
N GLY A 377 -13.77 6.78 -13.06
CA GLY A 377 -14.12 8.06 -12.44
C GLY A 377 -12.99 9.09 -12.48
N LYS A 378 -13.40 10.38 -12.45
CA LYS A 378 -12.54 11.56 -12.61
C LYS A 378 -12.84 12.61 -11.55
N GLY A 379 -11.83 13.26 -11.02
CA GLY A 379 -12.04 14.39 -10.15
C GLY A 379 -10.74 14.91 -9.50
N LEU A 380 -10.78 16.18 -9.10
CA LEU A 380 -9.81 16.79 -8.20
C LEU A 380 -10.52 17.02 -6.86
N TYR A 381 -9.97 16.45 -5.81
CA TYR A 381 -10.50 16.47 -4.45
C TYR A 381 -9.49 17.15 -3.52
N GLY A 382 -9.98 17.93 -2.54
CA GLY A 382 -9.12 18.69 -1.66
C GLY A 382 -8.41 19.85 -2.37
N ASN A 383 -7.43 20.45 -1.73
CA ASN A 383 -6.60 21.53 -2.28
C ASN A 383 -5.29 21.70 -1.49
N PHE A 384 -4.39 22.54 -2.00
CA PHE A 384 -3.22 23.02 -1.26
C PHE A 384 -3.49 24.46 -0.76
N ASP A 385 -3.74 24.62 0.54
CA ASP A 385 -3.93 25.95 1.14
C ASP A 385 -2.57 26.55 1.55
N LEU A 386 -1.93 27.22 0.61
CA LEU A 386 -0.64 27.89 0.81
C LEU A 386 -0.74 29.14 1.70
N ARG A 387 -1.96 29.67 1.94
CA ARG A 387 -2.17 30.90 2.73
C ARG A 387 -2.36 30.62 4.20
N ASN A 388 -2.85 29.44 4.56
CA ASN A 388 -3.17 29.09 5.95
C ASN A 388 -2.32 27.93 6.45
N LEU A 389 -0.99 28.08 6.39
CA LEU A 389 -0.05 27.04 6.80
C LEU A 389 -0.17 26.73 8.31
N VAL A 390 -0.06 25.46 8.65
CA VAL A 390 -0.06 24.97 10.03
C VAL A 390 1.38 24.67 10.45
N LYS A 391 2.02 25.56 11.20
CA LYS A 391 3.44 25.43 11.61
C LYS A 391 4.42 25.28 10.43
N GLY A 392 4.12 25.94 9.30
CA GLY A 392 4.92 25.91 8.09
C GLY A 392 4.63 24.72 7.16
N ASP A 393 3.58 23.93 7.46
CA ASP A 393 3.13 22.82 6.60
C ASP A 393 1.83 23.17 5.90
N LEU A 394 1.59 22.51 4.78
CA LEU A 394 0.27 22.45 4.18
C LEU A 394 -0.73 21.84 5.16
N PRO A 395 -1.89 22.48 5.39
CA PRO A 395 -2.95 21.85 6.13
C PRO A 395 -3.46 20.60 5.38
N ILE A 396 -3.86 19.58 6.13
CA ILE A 396 -4.58 18.44 5.58
C ILE A 396 -6.00 18.91 5.26
N THR A 397 -6.31 19.00 3.98
CA THR A 397 -7.63 19.44 3.49
C THR A 397 -8.54 18.26 3.16
N LEU A 398 -7.95 17.07 2.96
CA LEU A 398 -8.66 15.82 2.84
C LEU A 398 -7.94 14.70 3.60
N ASP A 399 -8.69 14.01 4.45
CA ASP A 399 -8.16 12.86 5.16
C ASP A 399 -7.87 11.71 4.18
N THR A 400 -6.65 11.19 4.20
CA THR A 400 -6.19 10.05 3.37
C THR A 400 -7.13 8.84 3.45
N ARG A 401 -7.80 8.65 4.59
CA ARG A 401 -8.76 7.56 4.79
C ARG A 401 -9.99 7.66 3.88
N SER A 402 -10.24 8.79 3.25
CA SER A 402 -11.24 8.92 2.16
C SER A 402 -10.83 8.13 0.92
N ALA A 403 -9.54 8.11 0.57
CA ALA A 403 -9.03 7.26 -0.50
C ALA A 403 -9.08 5.76 -0.11
N TYR A 404 -8.79 5.43 1.16
CA TYR A 404 -8.92 4.06 1.65
C TYR A 404 -10.36 3.58 1.67
N ALA A 405 -11.30 4.43 2.09
CA ALA A 405 -12.72 4.12 2.05
C ALA A 405 -13.19 3.85 0.62
N THR A 406 -12.70 4.64 -0.34
CA THR A 406 -12.97 4.42 -1.77
C THR A 406 -12.42 3.08 -2.26
N ALA A 407 -11.20 2.73 -1.87
CA ALA A 407 -10.58 1.45 -2.22
C ALA A 407 -11.30 0.24 -1.55
N LEU A 408 -11.73 0.39 -0.29
CA LEU A 408 -12.49 -0.65 0.40
C LEU A 408 -13.88 -0.86 -0.20
N ASP A 409 -14.58 0.22 -0.58
CA ASP A 409 -15.86 0.11 -1.27
C ASP A 409 -15.69 -0.54 -2.66
N TRP A 410 -14.58 -0.25 -3.36
CA TRP A 410 -14.21 -0.93 -4.60
C TRP A 410 -14.00 -2.42 -4.41
N LEU A 411 -13.32 -2.83 -3.33
CA LEU A 411 -13.09 -4.24 -3.00
C LEU A 411 -14.36 -4.96 -2.52
N GLY A 412 -15.34 -4.21 -2.04
CA GLY A 412 -16.49 -4.74 -1.30
C GLY A 412 -16.11 -5.17 0.11
N GLY A 413 -16.76 -4.62 1.11
CA GLY A 413 -16.49 -4.95 2.51
C GLY A 413 -17.14 -3.97 3.49
N PRO A 414 -17.02 -4.21 4.79
CA PRO A 414 -17.55 -3.32 5.83
C PRO A 414 -16.60 -2.14 6.07
N THR A 415 -16.56 -1.19 5.14
CA THR A 415 -15.57 -0.09 5.06
C THR A 415 -15.45 0.71 6.36
N ASP A 416 -16.59 1.16 6.91
CA ASP A 416 -16.59 2.01 8.11
C ASP A 416 -16.15 1.23 9.36
N GLU A 417 -16.46 -0.07 9.43
CA GLU A 417 -16.00 -0.97 10.50
C GLU A 417 -14.46 -1.17 10.42
N ILE A 418 -13.94 -1.40 9.22
CA ILE A 418 -12.50 -1.58 8.96
C ILE A 418 -11.72 -0.31 9.35
N LEU A 419 -12.19 0.86 8.95
CA LEU A 419 -11.54 2.15 9.23
C LEU A 419 -11.84 2.67 10.64
N GLY A 420 -12.90 2.19 11.27
CA GLY A 420 -13.38 2.57 12.61
C GLY A 420 -14.09 3.91 12.66
N ASP A 421 -14.32 4.53 11.51
CA ASP A 421 -15.12 5.74 11.32
C ASP A 421 -15.60 5.81 9.86
N SER A 422 -16.51 6.74 9.57
CA SER A 422 -17.02 6.98 8.23
C SER A 422 -16.25 8.12 7.54
N TYR A 423 -15.76 7.86 6.33
CA TYR A 423 -15.01 8.81 5.52
C TYR A 423 -15.71 9.06 4.19
N SER A 424 -15.52 10.26 3.63
CA SER A 424 -16.05 10.61 2.30
C SER A 424 -15.49 9.68 1.22
N ARG A 425 -16.31 9.37 0.22
CA ARG A 425 -15.89 8.59 -0.96
C ARG A 425 -15.53 9.54 -2.12
N LEU A 426 -14.62 9.09 -2.94
CA LEU A 426 -14.09 9.85 -4.09
C LEU A 426 -14.70 9.33 -5.41
N PHE A 427 -16.03 9.24 -5.46
CA PHE A 427 -16.75 8.77 -6.66
C PHE A 427 -17.61 9.88 -7.26
#